data_2c8197bee0a08079183fc211a5908cc1
#
_entry.id   2c8197bee0a08079183fc211a5908cc1
#
_cell.length_a   1.000
_cell.length_b   1.000
_cell.length_c   1.000
_cell.angle_alpha   90.00
_cell.angle_beta   90.00
_cell.angle_gamma   90.00
#
_symmetry.space_group_name_H-M   'P 1'
#
loop_
_entity.id
_entity.type
_entity.pdbx_description
1 polymer ?
#
loop_
_entity_poly.entity_id
_entity_poly.type
_entity_poly.pdbx_seq_one_letter_code
_entity_poly.pdbx_strand_id
1 'polypeptide(L)'
;MRRTYRLTVSMLVPTLLLGVLWLPLPSWGLTLEEAKAQGMVGEQPNGYLGIVQPGASAEVQALVNDVNQKRRQMYTDIARRNSTKLEAVEMLAGKTAIDNTRPGNFIRSPSGQWVKK
;
A
#
# COMPACT_ATOMS: atom_id res chain seq x y z
N MET A 1 -65.55 22.47 -40.03
CA MET A 1 -64.13 22.60 -39.64
C MET A 1 -63.92 21.86 -38.33
N ARG A 2 -63.28 20.70 -38.37
CA ARG A 2 -62.93 19.95 -37.14
C ARG A 2 -61.51 20.32 -36.77
N ARG A 3 -61.32 21.05 -35.66
CA ARG A 3 -59.99 21.30 -35.08
C ARG A 3 -59.59 20.05 -34.33
N THR A 4 -58.64 19.33 -34.87
CA THR A 4 -57.95 18.23 -34.15
C THR A 4 -56.89 18.87 -33.25
N TYR A 5 -57.14 18.85 -31.93
CA TYR A 5 -56.13 19.20 -30.95
C TYR A 5 -55.17 18.01 -30.81
N ARG A 6 -53.97 18.15 -31.33
CA ARG A 6 -52.91 17.21 -31.04
C ARG A 6 -52.40 17.51 -29.64
N LEU A 7 -52.82 16.69 -28.70
CA LEU A 7 -52.19 16.64 -27.38
C LEU A 7 -50.79 16.02 -27.53
N THR A 8 -49.78 16.88 -27.54
CA THR A 8 -48.41 16.42 -27.37
C THR A 8 -48.21 16.12 -25.89
N VAL A 9 -48.29 14.87 -25.56
CA VAL A 9 -47.88 14.40 -24.24
C VAL A 9 -46.36 14.47 -24.21
N SER A 10 -45.85 15.53 -23.61
CA SER A 10 -44.42 15.64 -23.30
C SER A 10 -44.13 14.69 -22.14
N MET A 11 -43.61 13.50 -22.45
CA MET A 11 -43.07 12.62 -21.42
C MET A 11 -41.78 13.24 -20.91
N LEU A 12 -41.89 13.93 -19.80
CA LEU A 12 -40.71 14.25 -18.95
C LEU A 12 -40.26 12.92 -18.36
N VAL A 13 -39.21 12.35 -18.99
CA VAL A 13 -38.43 11.27 -18.39
C VAL A 13 -37.62 11.88 -17.28
N PRO A 14 -37.84 11.56 -16.01
CA PRO A 14 -36.93 11.99 -14.96
C PRO A 14 -35.61 11.28 -15.19
N THR A 15 -34.59 12.01 -15.61
CA THR A 15 -33.23 11.53 -15.62
C THR A 15 -32.83 11.34 -14.17
N LEU A 16 -32.98 10.12 -13.67
CA LEU A 16 -32.39 9.71 -12.39
C LEU A 16 -30.87 9.80 -12.59
N LEU A 17 -30.26 10.90 -12.19
CA LEU A 17 -28.85 11.01 -11.94
C LEU A 17 -28.55 10.10 -10.76
N LEU A 18 -28.24 8.82 -11.05
CA LEU A 18 -27.56 7.95 -10.12
C LEU A 18 -26.17 8.56 -9.88
N GLY A 19 -26.11 9.49 -8.93
CA GLY A 19 -24.84 9.92 -8.37
C GLY A 19 -24.20 8.68 -7.75
N VAL A 20 -23.15 8.15 -8.41
CA VAL A 20 -22.31 7.14 -7.79
C VAL A 20 -21.64 7.84 -6.62
N LEU A 21 -22.20 7.66 -5.44
CA LEU A 21 -21.55 8.06 -4.20
C LEU A 21 -20.33 7.17 -4.04
N TRP A 22 -19.17 7.71 -4.34
CA TRP A 22 -17.89 7.13 -3.95
C TRP A 22 -17.76 7.27 -2.43
N LEU A 23 -18.41 6.38 -1.69
CA LEU A 23 -18.12 6.20 -0.28
C LEU A 23 -16.77 5.46 -0.23
N PRO A 24 -15.74 6.01 0.45
CA PRO A 24 -14.55 5.23 0.70
C PRO A 24 -14.99 3.99 1.47
N LEU A 25 -14.76 2.81 0.88
CA LEU A 25 -14.93 1.56 1.60
C LEU A 25 -14.01 1.61 2.82
N PRO A 26 -14.53 1.32 4.04
CA PRO A 26 -13.65 1.21 5.20
C PRO A 26 -12.59 0.16 4.89
N SER A 27 -11.32 0.51 4.98
CA SER A 27 -10.24 -0.45 4.84
C SER A 27 -10.28 -1.37 6.05
N TRP A 28 -10.82 -2.57 5.84
CA TRP A 28 -10.85 -3.64 6.84
C TRP A 28 -9.49 -4.32 6.88
N GLY A 29 -8.51 -3.66 7.43
CA GLY A 29 -7.19 -4.24 7.55
C GLY A 29 -6.12 -3.21 7.89
N LEU A 30 -5.04 -3.70 8.48
CA LEU A 30 -3.89 -2.90 8.83
C LEU A 30 -3.11 -2.53 7.56
N THR A 31 -2.92 -1.24 7.32
CA THR A 31 -2.05 -0.78 6.22
C THR A 31 -0.58 -0.77 6.65
N LEU A 32 0.32 -0.78 5.66
CA LEU A 32 1.75 -0.67 5.93
C LEU A 32 2.11 0.62 6.66
N GLU A 33 1.52 1.75 6.24
CA GLU A 33 1.74 3.05 6.85
C GLU A 33 1.28 3.08 8.31
N GLU A 34 0.12 2.49 8.60
CA GLU A 34 -0.39 2.36 9.97
C GLU A 34 0.52 1.49 10.82
N ALA A 35 0.96 0.34 10.31
CA ALA A 35 1.86 -0.56 11.02
C ALA A 35 3.20 0.11 11.34
N LYS A 36 3.74 0.89 10.42
CA LYS A 36 4.95 1.68 10.65
C LYS A 36 4.73 2.77 11.70
N ALA A 37 3.64 3.52 11.58
CA ALA A 37 3.32 4.62 12.49
C ALA A 37 3.07 4.13 13.93
N GLN A 38 2.50 2.94 14.07
CA GLN A 38 2.26 2.30 15.36
C GLN A 38 3.49 1.59 15.93
N GLY A 39 4.61 1.60 15.21
CA GLY A 39 5.85 0.99 15.65
C GLY A 39 5.87 -0.53 15.65
N MET A 40 4.98 -1.15 14.89
CA MET A 40 4.89 -2.61 14.78
C MET A 40 5.93 -3.18 13.83
N VAL A 41 6.24 -2.46 12.77
CA VAL A 41 7.15 -2.85 11.71
C VAL A 41 8.11 -1.71 11.36
N GLY A 42 9.21 -2.04 10.73
CA GLY A 42 10.21 -1.07 10.30
C GLY A 42 11.03 -1.56 9.12
N GLU A 43 11.80 -0.64 8.54
CA GLU A 43 12.65 -0.95 7.39
C GLU A 43 14.00 -1.50 7.83
N GLN A 44 14.53 -2.45 7.07
CA GLN A 44 15.81 -3.11 7.32
C GLN A 44 16.81 -2.83 6.19
N PRO A 45 18.13 -2.86 6.50
CA PRO A 45 19.17 -2.68 5.47
C PRO A 45 19.12 -3.71 4.35
N ASN A 46 18.54 -4.88 4.59
CA ASN A 46 18.44 -5.95 3.59
C ASN A 46 17.36 -5.73 2.52
N GLY A 47 16.60 -4.63 2.60
CA GLY A 47 15.54 -4.31 1.64
C GLY A 47 14.16 -4.82 2.02
N TYR A 48 14.02 -5.50 3.13
CA TYR A 48 12.77 -6.08 3.57
C TYR A 48 12.25 -5.46 4.86
N LEU A 49 10.93 -5.56 5.01
CA LEU A 49 10.26 -5.12 6.22
C LEU A 49 10.53 -6.13 7.36
N GLY A 50 10.70 -5.64 8.56
CA GLY A 50 10.86 -6.47 9.75
C GLY A 50 9.82 -6.16 10.81
N ILE A 51 9.58 -7.12 11.70
CA ILE A 51 8.72 -6.98 12.87
C ILE A 51 9.55 -6.38 14.00
N VAL A 52 9.11 -5.25 14.54
CA VAL A 52 9.83 -4.54 15.61
C VAL A 52 9.51 -5.15 16.97
N GLN A 53 8.26 -5.47 17.22
CA GLN A 53 7.80 -5.92 18.54
C GLN A 53 7.69 -7.44 18.59
N PRO A 54 8.28 -8.10 19.61
CA PRO A 54 8.08 -9.54 19.83
C PRO A 54 6.59 -9.85 20.03
N GLY A 55 6.16 -11.04 19.59
CA GLY A 55 4.78 -11.47 19.78
C GLY A 55 3.77 -10.75 18.88
N ALA A 56 4.21 -10.30 17.70
CA ALA A 56 3.34 -9.66 16.73
C ALA A 56 2.11 -10.52 16.39
N SER A 57 0.96 -9.85 16.21
CA SER A 57 -0.29 -10.51 15.81
C SER A 57 -0.16 -11.23 14.47
N ALA A 58 -1.06 -12.18 14.22
CA ALA A 58 -1.13 -12.87 12.93
C ALA A 58 -1.37 -11.88 11.77
N GLU A 59 -2.11 -10.81 12.01
CA GLU A 59 -2.35 -9.75 11.02
C GLU A 59 -1.06 -9.01 10.65
N VAL A 60 -0.23 -8.66 11.63
CA VAL A 60 1.07 -8.02 11.39
C VAL A 60 2.02 -8.97 10.65
N GLN A 61 2.07 -10.23 11.05
CA GLN A 61 2.89 -11.23 10.39
C GLN A 61 2.47 -11.43 8.92
N ALA A 62 1.16 -11.51 8.66
CA ALA A 62 0.62 -11.63 7.31
C ALA A 62 0.96 -10.41 6.45
N LEU A 63 0.86 -9.21 7.01
CA LEU A 63 1.24 -7.97 6.32
C LEU A 63 2.72 -7.97 5.94
N VAL A 64 3.61 -8.32 6.86
CA VAL A 64 5.05 -8.37 6.62
C VAL A 64 5.38 -9.41 5.55
N ASN A 65 4.80 -10.59 5.63
CA ASN A 65 5.01 -11.64 4.64
C ASN A 65 4.54 -11.23 3.24
N ASP A 66 3.37 -10.61 3.14
CA ASP A 66 2.82 -10.14 1.87
C ASP A 66 3.68 -9.04 1.24
N VAL A 67 4.06 -8.04 2.02
CA VAL A 67 4.94 -6.94 1.56
C VAL A 67 6.29 -7.49 1.09
N ASN A 68 6.90 -8.37 1.87
CA ASN A 68 8.21 -8.92 1.55
C ASN A 68 8.19 -9.82 0.32
N GLN A 69 7.14 -10.59 0.13
CA GLN A 69 6.96 -11.42 -1.07
C GLN A 69 6.87 -10.54 -2.32
N LYS A 70 6.10 -9.48 -2.29
CA LYS A 70 5.97 -8.53 -3.39
C LYS A 70 7.28 -7.81 -3.67
N ARG A 71 8.00 -7.40 -2.63
CA ARG A 71 9.32 -6.77 -2.76
C ARG A 71 10.33 -7.72 -3.41
N ARG A 72 10.37 -8.98 -2.95
CA ARG A 72 11.29 -9.98 -3.52
C ARG A 72 11.03 -10.21 -5.01
N GLN A 73 9.78 -10.31 -5.42
CA GLN A 73 9.42 -10.43 -6.84
C GLN A 73 9.91 -9.23 -7.63
N MET A 74 9.70 -8.03 -7.12
CA MET A 74 10.15 -6.78 -7.76
C MET A 74 11.68 -6.70 -7.84
N TYR A 75 12.39 -7.03 -6.77
CA TYR A 75 13.86 -7.01 -6.75
C TYR A 75 14.47 -8.05 -7.69
N THR A 76 13.88 -9.24 -7.73
CA THR A 76 14.29 -10.29 -8.65
C THR A 76 14.13 -9.85 -10.11
N ASP A 77 13.04 -9.20 -10.44
CA ASP A 77 12.77 -8.68 -11.78
C ASP A 77 13.75 -7.57 -12.16
N ILE A 78 14.01 -6.63 -11.27
CA ILE A 78 15.01 -5.57 -11.46
C ILE A 78 16.41 -6.17 -11.69
N ALA A 79 16.81 -7.12 -10.87
CA ALA A 79 18.10 -7.78 -10.98
C ALA A 79 18.27 -8.46 -12.35
N ARG A 80 17.23 -9.15 -12.81
CA ARG A 80 17.21 -9.82 -14.11
C ARG A 80 17.33 -8.83 -15.27
N ARG A 81 16.56 -7.75 -15.24
CA ARG A 81 16.56 -6.72 -16.30
C ARG A 81 17.89 -5.98 -16.40
N ASN A 82 18.59 -5.83 -15.30
CA ASN A 82 19.86 -5.09 -15.23
C ASN A 82 21.08 -6.00 -15.21
N SER A 83 20.90 -7.30 -15.36
CA SER A 83 22.00 -8.29 -15.31
C SER A 83 22.88 -8.13 -14.06
N THR A 84 22.24 -7.91 -12.92
CA THR A 84 22.92 -7.73 -11.63
C THR A 84 22.46 -8.80 -10.63
N LYS A 85 23.17 -8.90 -9.52
CA LYS A 85 22.83 -9.83 -8.44
C LYS A 85 21.63 -9.32 -7.64
N LEU A 86 20.77 -10.23 -7.19
CA LEU A 86 19.63 -9.91 -6.34
C LEU A 86 20.08 -9.16 -5.08
N GLU A 87 21.16 -9.60 -4.43
CA GLU A 87 21.68 -8.97 -3.22
C GLU A 87 22.05 -7.49 -3.42
N ALA A 88 22.58 -7.13 -4.58
CA ALA A 88 22.89 -5.74 -4.89
C ALA A 88 21.63 -4.87 -4.97
N VAL A 89 20.56 -5.41 -5.54
CA VAL A 89 19.25 -4.72 -5.59
C VAL A 89 18.64 -4.61 -4.19
N GLU A 90 18.69 -5.67 -3.41
CA GLU A 90 18.19 -5.71 -2.03
C GLU A 90 18.87 -4.67 -1.15
N MET A 91 20.20 -4.58 -1.23
CA MET A 91 20.97 -3.60 -0.45
C MET A 91 20.63 -2.16 -0.84
N LEU A 92 20.52 -1.89 -2.13
CA LEU A 92 20.15 -0.55 -2.61
C LEU A 92 18.72 -0.20 -2.20
N ALA A 93 17.81 -1.13 -2.32
CA ALA A 93 16.42 -0.95 -1.90
C ALA A 93 16.30 -0.71 -0.39
N GLY A 94 17.09 -1.43 0.41
CA GLY A 94 17.14 -1.25 1.85
C GLY A 94 17.63 0.13 2.25
N LYS A 95 18.73 0.58 1.63
CA LYS A 95 19.24 1.94 1.83
C LYS A 95 18.18 2.99 1.48
N THR A 96 17.56 2.85 0.32
CA THR A 96 16.51 3.78 -0.14
C THR A 96 15.32 3.79 0.80
N ALA A 97 14.84 2.64 1.25
CA ALA A 97 13.71 2.53 2.17
C ALA A 97 14.03 3.20 3.53
N ILE A 98 15.23 3.00 4.04
CA ILE A 98 15.68 3.65 5.29
C ILE A 98 15.78 5.16 5.10
N ASP A 99 16.39 5.62 4.01
CA ASP A 99 16.52 7.05 3.72
C ASP A 99 15.15 7.73 3.60
N ASN A 100 14.15 7.04 3.03
CA ASN A 100 12.80 7.54 2.86
C ASN A 100 11.87 7.30 4.05
N THR A 101 12.34 6.65 5.08
CA THR A 101 11.55 6.41 6.30
C THR A 101 11.23 7.74 6.98
N ARG A 102 9.97 7.91 7.37
CA ARG A 102 9.51 9.13 8.06
C ARG A 102 10.10 9.22 9.46
N PRO A 103 10.41 10.44 9.94
CA PRO A 103 10.81 10.63 11.33
C PRO A 103 9.80 10.01 12.30
N GLY A 104 10.30 9.31 13.32
CA GLY A 104 9.48 8.60 14.30
C GLY A 104 9.17 7.15 13.95
N ASN A 105 9.33 6.73 12.71
CA ASN A 105 9.20 5.33 12.31
C ASN A 105 10.51 4.58 12.57
N PHE A 106 10.40 3.26 12.75
CA PHE A 106 11.55 2.42 13.06
C PHE A 106 12.36 2.04 11.84
N ILE A 107 13.67 2.05 12.01
CA ILE A 107 14.65 1.47 11.10
C ILE A 107 15.54 0.51 11.88
N ARG A 108 16.06 -0.51 11.21
CA ARG A 108 17.04 -1.40 11.82
C ARG A 108 18.43 -0.90 11.54
N SER A 109 19.24 -0.70 12.60
CA SER A 109 20.63 -0.30 12.46
C SER A 109 21.48 -1.44 11.87
N PRO A 110 22.67 -1.15 11.31
CA PRO A 110 23.59 -2.20 10.87
C PRO A 110 23.97 -3.19 11.96
N SER A 111 23.94 -2.78 13.23
CA SER A 111 24.17 -3.65 14.38
C SER A 111 22.99 -4.56 14.73
N GLY A 112 21.87 -4.43 14.03
CA GLY A 112 20.69 -5.26 14.22
C GLY A 112 19.69 -4.74 15.24
N GLN A 113 19.84 -3.52 15.71
CA GLN A 113 18.92 -2.92 16.67
C GLN A 113 17.87 -2.06 15.99
N TRP A 114 16.63 -2.09 16.53
CA TRP A 114 15.58 -1.19 16.10
C TRP A 114 15.73 0.17 16.76
N VAL A 115 15.74 1.21 15.95
CA VAL A 115 15.85 2.60 16.40
C VAL A 115 14.83 3.45 15.67
N LYS A 116 14.31 4.47 16.35
CA LYS A 116 13.45 5.48 15.70
C LYS A 116 14.31 6.44 14.89
N LYS A 117 13.87 6.69 13.69
CA LYS A 117 14.51 7.69 12.83
C LYS A 117 14.20 9.12 13.28
#